data_0cbf6180806e0cd3982de710d30170be
#
_entry.id   0cbf6180806e0cd3982de710d30170be
#
_cell.length_a   1.000
_cell.length_b   1.000
_cell.length_c   1.000
_cell.angle_alpha   90.00
_cell.angle_beta   90.00
_cell.angle_gamma   90.00
#
_symmetry.space_group_name_H-M   'P 1'
#
loop_
_entity.id
_entity.type
_entity.pdbx_description
1 polymer ?
#
loop_
_entity_poly.entity_id
_entity_poly.type
_entity_poly.pdbx_seq_one_letter_code
_entity_poly.pdbx_strand_id
1 'polypeptide(L)'
;MSTTEEKEQAVAEDEQEKGSDEQAAEVTPVKPGTWRFLIPIAAFAIGFVSHLFLGWVIFPPLLYSEKQQPIDFSHKLHVDEVGECEGCHYFREDGSFSGIPGLENCLECHEEQMGEHPEEAKLVKEYVEPGKEIPWLIYARQPQCVFFSHAAHLKMGEMDCVTCHGPIGESDHVRPYQYNRLTKYSRDIWGWNIAGYKKHTWDRMKMDDCAECHEARGSHDACFVCHK
;
A
#
# COMPACT_ATOMS: atom_id res chain seq x y z
N MET A 1 -56.20 16.79 94.17
CA MET A 1 -56.34 16.54 92.78
C MET A 1 -55.66 17.73 92.04
N SER A 2 -54.38 17.75 92.02
CA SER A 2 -53.62 18.77 91.33
C SER A 2 -52.15 18.36 91.37
N THR A 3 -51.74 17.43 90.51
CA THR A 3 -50.32 17.04 90.33
C THR A 3 -50.02 16.36 89.00
N THR A 4 -50.99 16.26 88.10
CA THR A 4 -50.78 15.55 86.87
C THR A 4 -50.66 16.46 85.66
N GLU A 5 -51.19 17.69 85.69
CA GLU A 5 -51.12 18.66 84.58
C GLU A 5 -49.80 19.47 84.50
N GLU A 6 -49.16 19.73 85.67
CA GLU A 6 -47.85 20.46 85.72
C GLU A 6 -46.68 19.61 85.19
N LYS A 7 -46.79 18.28 85.19
CA LYS A 7 -45.72 17.43 84.68
C LYS A 7 -45.78 17.19 83.16
N GLU A 8 -46.96 17.35 82.54
CA GLU A 8 -47.13 17.23 81.12
C GLU A 8 -46.64 18.48 80.36
N GLN A 9 -46.77 19.68 80.98
CA GLN A 9 -46.26 20.92 80.34
C GLN A 9 -44.74 21.06 80.42
N ALA A 10 -44.09 20.57 81.47
CA ALA A 10 -42.61 20.63 81.55
C ALA A 10 -41.92 19.67 80.64
N VAL A 11 -42.56 18.58 80.17
CA VAL A 11 -41.98 17.67 79.19
C VAL A 11 -42.17 18.11 77.77
N ALA A 12 -43.18 18.95 77.49
CA ALA A 12 -43.45 19.49 76.16
C ALA A 12 -42.48 20.68 75.76
N GLU A 13 -41.99 21.40 76.77
CA GLU A 13 -41.05 22.53 76.51
C GLU A 13 -39.60 22.08 76.29
N ASP A 14 -39.19 20.92 76.82
CA ASP A 14 -37.83 20.38 76.67
C ASP A 14 -37.60 19.66 75.30
N GLU A 15 -38.68 19.21 74.62
CA GLU A 15 -38.56 18.64 73.26
C GLU A 15 -38.59 19.69 72.17
N GLN A 16 -38.96 20.93 72.39
CA GLN A 16 -39.01 22.02 71.38
C GLN A 16 -37.70 22.81 71.23
N GLU A 17 -36.79 22.73 72.19
CA GLU A 17 -35.51 23.47 72.15
C GLU A 17 -34.36 22.65 71.54
N LYS A 18 -34.56 21.40 71.15
CA LYS A 18 -33.55 20.50 70.59
C LYS A 18 -33.64 20.32 69.10
N GLY A 19 -34.53 21.07 68.40
CA GLY A 19 -34.86 20.90 66.99
C GLY A 19 -34.36 22.00 66.04
N SER A 20 -33.49 22.92 66.43
CA SER A 20 -33.24 24.12 65.62
C SER A 20 -31.78 24.50 65.31
N ASP A 21 -30.85 23.54 65.34
CA ASP A 21 -29.48 23.82 64.89
C ASP A 21 -28.89 22.73 63.99
N GLU A 22 -29.71 22.06 63.15
CA GLU A 22 -29.20 21.35 62.03
C GLU A 22 -29.03 22.32 60.85
N GLN A 23 -27.95 23.15 60.90
CA GLN A 23 -27.48 23.92 59.75
C GLN A 23 -27.20 22.90 58.63
N ALA A 24 -28.14 22.80 57.68
CA ALA A 24 -27.89 22.16 56.42
C ALA A 24 -26.64 22.82 55.80
N ALA A 25 -25.54 22.04 55.82
CA ALA A 25 -24.32 22.45 55.15
C ALA A 25 -24.66 22.66 53.67
N GLU A 26 -24.70 23.91 53.24
CA GLU A 26 -24.91 24.30 51.86
C GLU A 26 -23.75 23.72 51.05
N VAL A 27 -23.99 22.56 50.41
CA VAL A 27 -23.06 21.93 49.51
C VAL A 27 -22.93 22.85 48.32
N THR A 28 -21.95 23.75 48.38
CA THR A 28 -21.60 24.61 47.25
C THR A 28 -21.21 23.71 46.07
N PRO A 29 -21.90 23.79 44.92
CA PRO A 29 -21.56 22.98 43.79
C PRO A 29 -20.14 23.34 43.33
N VAL A 30 -19.22 22.37 43.42
CA VAL A 30 -17.86 22.53 42.92
C VAL A 30 -17.99 22.80 41.43
N LYS A 31 -17.66 24.02 40.99
CA LYS A 31 -17.65 24.37 39.56
C LYS A 31 -16.79 23.35 38.84
N PRO A 32 -17.33 22.61 37.86
CA PRO A 32 -16.55 21.63 37.13
C PRO A 32 -15.38 22.34 36.45
N GLY A 33 -14.16 22.04 36.89
CA GLY A 33 -12.97 22.65 36.35
C GLY A 33 -12.89 22.38 34.82
N THR A 34 -12.30 23.34 34.10
CA THR A 34 -12.10 23.29 32.63
C THR A 34 -11.44 21.96 32.14
N TRP A 35 -10.72 21.27 33.02
CA TRP A 35 -10.09 19.98 32.76
C TRP A 35 -11.08 18.86 32.39
N ARG A 36 -12.36 18.96 32.78
CA ARG A 36 -13.40 18.01 32.39
C ARG A 36 -13.66 18.03 30.88
N PHE A 37 -13.43 19.13 30.22
CA PHE A 37 -13.52 19.24 28.74
C PHE A 37 -12.20 18.93 28.07
N LEU A 38 -11.08 19.22 28.74
CA LEU A 38 -9.75 18.94 28.18
C LEU A 38 -9.43 17.46 28.08
N ILE A 39 -9.87 16.65 29.04
CA ILE A 39 -9.65 15.19 29.02
C ILE A 39 -10.28 14.52 27.78
N PRO A 40 -11.58 14.69 27.47
CA PRO A 40 -12.15 14.08 26.28
C PRO A 40 -11.57 14.63 24.98
N ILE A 41 -11.22 15.92 24.92
CA ILE A 41 -10.54 16.52 23.77
C ILE A 41 -9.15 15.90 23.58
N ALA A 42 -8.38 15.78 24.64
CA ALA A 42 -7.06 15.14 24.59
C ALA A 42 -7.17 13.66 24.19
N ALA A 43 -8.11 12.92 24.76
CA ALA A 43 -8.36 11.53 24.41
C ALA A 43 -8.76 11.37 22.93
N PHE A 44 -9.64 12.27 22.44
CA PHE A 44 -10.02 12.29 21.03
C PHE A 44 -8.81 12.61 20.13
N ALA A 45 -8.02 13.61 20.46
CA ALA A 45 -6.83 14.00 19.71
C ALA A 45 -5.80 12.85 19.66
N ILE A 46 -5.53 12.21 20.79
CA ILE A 46 -4.63 11.05 20.87
C ILE A 46 -5.18 9.88 20.03
N GLY A 47 -6.46 9.57 20.17
CA GLY A 47 -7.10 8.51 19.39
C GLY A 47 -7.06 8.78 17.89
N PHE A 48 -7.35 10.02 17.49
CA PHE A 48 -7.30 10.46 16.10
C PHE A 48 -5.88 10.36 15.51
N VAL A 49 -4.88 10.91 16.21
CA VAL A 49 -3.48 10.83 15.78
C VAL A 49 -3.00 9.37 15.73
N SER A 50 -3.35 8.57 16.73
CA SER A 50 -3.01 7.13 16.73
C SER A 50 -3.65 6.40 15.56
N HIS A 51 -4.92 6.71 15.24
CA HIS A 51 -5.61 6.11 14.10
C HIS A 51 -4.95 6.49 12.77
N LEU A 52 -4.59 7.77 12.60
CA LEU A 52 -3.85 8.21 11.42
C LEU A 52 -2.49 7.50 11.32
N PHE A 53 -1.75 7.42 12.41
CA PHE A 53 -0.46 6.75 12.43
C PHE A 53 -0.59 5.26 12.10
N LEU A 54 -1.53 4.56 12.72
CA LEU A 54 -1.79 3.14 12.42
C LEU A 54 -2.23 2.94 10.97
N GLY A 55 -3.12 3.78 10.46
CA GLY A 55 -3.66 3.66 9.10
C GLY A 55 -2.67 4.03 8.00
N TRP A 56 -1.81 5.02 8.22
CA TRP A 56 -0.93 5.55 7.18
C TRP A 56 0.50 5.05 7.24
N VAL A 57 0.97 4.65 8.43
CA VAL A 57 2.36 4.20 8.63
C VAL A 57 2.44 2.70 8.83
N ILE A 58 1.63 2.15 9.73
CA ILE A 58 1.71 0.72 10.10
C ILE A 58 0.95 -0.17 9.11
N PHE A 59 -0.27 0.22 8.75
CA PHE A 59 -1.12 -0.62 7.92
C PHE A 59 -0.60 -0.84 6.48
N PRO A 60 -0.09 0.16 5.74
CA PRO A 60 0.36 -0.05 4.37
C PRO A 60 1.46 -1.12 4.21
N PRO A 61 2.52 -1.15 5.03
CA PRO A 61 3.50 -2.24 4.97
C PRO A 61 2.91 -3.62 5.23
N LEU A 62 1.90 -3.72 6.11
CA LEU A 62 1.24 -4.98 6.43
C LEU A 62 0.36 -5.51 5.29
N LEU A 63 -0.06 -4.63 4.37
CA LEU A 63 -0.84 -5.02 3.20
C LEU A 63 -0.04 -5.81 2.17
N TYR A 64 1.28 -5.69 2.17
CA TYR A 64 2.13 -6.33 1.19
C TYR A 64 2.84 -7.56 1.74
N SER A 65 2.94 -8.57 0.90
CA SER A 65 3.78 -9.74 1.10
C SER A 65 4.85 -9.75 0.01
N GLU A 66 6.04 -10.19 0.35
CA GLU A 66 7.20 -10.17 -0.52
C GLU A 66 7.66 -11.58 -0.86
N LYS A 67 8.07 -11.78 -2.12
CA LYS A 67 8.72 -13.00 -2.61
C LYS A 67 9.93 -12.59 -3.42
N GLN A 68 11.03 -13.27 -3.22
CA GLN A 68 12.21 -13.08 -4.03
C GLN A 68 11.96 -13.59 -5.46
N GLN A 69 12.58 -12.95 -6.43
CA GLN A 69 12.63 -13.46 -7.78
C GLN A 69 13.46 -14.75 -7.86
N PRO A 70 13.19 -15.61 -8.83
CA PRO A 70 13.95 -16.86 -8.98
C PRO A 70 15.45 -16.64 -9.19
N ILE A 71 15.82 -15.56 -9.86
CA ILE A 71 17.21 -15.11 -10.09
C ILE A 71 17.27 -13.61 -9.81
N ASP A 72 18.36 -13.16 -9.20
CA ASP A 72 18.64 -11.73 -9.04
C ASP A 72 19.37 -11.21 -10.29
N PHE A 73 18.58 -10.65 -11.21
CA PHE A 73 19.03 -10.20 -12.52
C PHE A 73 19.41 -8.71 -12.52
N SER A 74 20.57 -8.36 -13.03
CA SER A 74 21.00 -6.97 -13.22
C SER A 74 20.62 -6.47 -14.62
N HIS A 75 19.60 -5.63 -14.71
CA HIS A 75 19.25 -4.97 -15.98
C HIS A 75 20.39 -4.07 -16.46
N LYS A 76 21.01 -3.32 -15.53
CA LYS A 76 22.09 -2.40 -15.88
C LYS A 76 23.23 -3.09 -16.62
N LEU A 77 23.73 -4.21 -16.08
CA LEU A 77 24.82 -4.95 -16.71
C LEU A 77 24.42 -5.43 -18.11
N HIS A 78 23.20 -5.96 -18.27
CA HIS A 78 22.74 -6.47 -19.56
C HIS A 78 22.42 -5.35 -20.58
N VAL A 79 21.89 -4.21 -20.13
CA VAL A 79 21.69 -3.03 -21.00
C VAL A 79 23.02 -2.44 -21.46
N ASP A 80 24.04 -2.41 -20.60
CA ASP A 80 25.39 -1.97 -20.97
C ASP A 80 26.02 -2.87 -22.05
N GLU A 81 25.71 -4.17 -22.06
CA GLU A 81 26.24 -5.14 -23.03
C GLU A 81 25.38 -5.26 -24.31
N VAL A 82 24.04 -5.26 -24.17
CA VAL A 82 23.10 -5.48 -25.29
C VAL A 82 22.64 -4.17 -25.93
N GLY A 83 22.69 -3.05 -25.18
CA GLY A 83 22.46 -1.68 -25.63
C GLY A 83 21.07 -1.14 -25.34
N GLU A 84 19.98 -1.89 -25.57
CA GLU A 84 18.62 -1.35 -25.44
C GLU A 84 17.64 -2.37 -24.88
N CYS A 85 16.50 -1.88 -24.36
CA CYS A 85 15.42 -2.73 -23.83
C CYS A 85 14.92 -3.73 -24.88
N GLU A 86 14.86 -3.31 -26.14
CA GLU A 86 14.34 -4.11 -27.25
C GLU A 86 15.25 -5.28 -27.64
N GLY A 87 16.51 -5.31 -27.18
CA GLY A 87 17.39 -6.45 -27.35
C GLY A 87 16.85 -7.73 -26.70
N CYS A 88 16.09 -7.57 -25.61
CA CYS A 88 15.45 -8.67 -24.87
C CYS A 88 13.92 -8.60 -24.90
N HIS A 89 13.33 -7.40 -24.88
CA HIS A 89 11.89 -7.17 -24.88
C HIS A 89 11.42 -6.66 -26.24
N TYR A 90 11.31 -7.54 -27.22
CA TYR A 90 11.08 -7.22 -28.62
C TYR A 90 9.66 -7.49 -29.10
N PHE A 91 9.32 -6.98 -30.27
CA PHE A 91 8.14 -7.38 -31.00
C PHE A 91 8.47 -8.54 -31.95
N ARG A 92 7.70 -9.61 -31.90
CA ARG A 92 7.81 -10.73 -32.84
C ARG A 92 7.35 -10.31 -34.24
N GLU A 93 7.62 -11.14 -35.23
CA GLU A 93 7.21 -10.88 -36.62
C GLU A 93 5.69 -10.74 -36.79
N ASP A 94 4.92 -11.42 -35.96
CA ASP A 94 3.45 -11.33 -35.95
C ASP A 94 2.92 -10.07 -35.24
N GLY A 95 3.80 -9.18 -34.77
CA GLY A 95 3.48 -7.95 -34.06
C GLY A 95 3.15 -8.13 -32.57
N SER A 96 3.18 -9.35 -32.04
CA SER A 96 3.03 -9.60 -30.62
C SER A 96 4.29 -9.19 -29.86
N PHE A 97 4.10 -8.66 -28.64
CA PHE A 97 5.22 -8.31 -27.77
C PHE A 97 5.72 -9.54 -27.01
N SER A 98 7.04 -9.74 -26.94
CA SER A 98 7.65 -10.91 -26.31
C SER A 98 7.36 -11.01 -24.81
N GLY A 99 7.19 -9.86 -24.14
CA GLY A 99 7.05 -9.81 -22.70
C GLY A 99 8.39 -10.04 -21.98
N ILE A 100 8.40 -10.92 -20.99
CA ILE A 100 9.65 -11.37 -20.36
C ILE A 100 10.33 -12.37 -21.30
N PRO A 101 11.64 -12.20 -21.56
CA PRO A 101 12.40 -13.11 -22.41
C PRO A 101 12.34 -14.56 -21.90
N GLY A 102 12.24 -15.51 -22.81
CA GLY A 102 12.36 -16.93 -22.49
C GLY A 102 13.80 -17.35 -22.24
N LEU A 103 14.01 -18.60 -21.86
CA LEU A 103 15.34 -19.14 -21.60
C LEU A 103 16.22 -19.08 -22.84
N GLU A 104 15.65 -19.19 -24.06
CA GLU A 104 16.38 -19.12 -25.32
C GLU A 104 17.19 -17.83 -25.48
N ASN A 105 16.68 -16.70 -24.96
CA ASN A 105 17.42 -15.44 -25.02
C ASN A 105 18.65 -15.45 -24.07
N CYS A 106 18.55 -16.16 -22.95
CA CYS A 106 19.67 -16.32 -22.04
C CYS A 106 20.77 -17.21 -22.64
N LEU A 107 20.38 -18.23 -23.39
CA LEU A 107 21.29 -19.20 -24.01
C LEU A 107 22.20 -18.58 -25.09
N GLU A 108 21.84 -17.45 -25.67
CA GLU A 108 22.69 -16.77 -26.64
C GLU A 108 24.09 -16.41 -26.07
N CYS A 109 24.17 -16.22 -24.75
CA CYS A 109 25.41 -15.93 -24.04
C CYS A 109 25.72 -16.93 -22.93
N HIS A 110 24.71 -17.51 -22.28
CA HIS A 110 24.84 -18.31 -21.06
C HIS A 110 24.60 -19.83 -21.32
N GLU A 111 25.08 -20.37 -22.43
CA GLU A 111 25.14 -21.83 -22.59
C GLU A 111 25.98 -22.50 -21.50
N GLU A 112 27.06 -21.79 -21.07
CA GLU A 112 27.92 -22.16 -19.97
C GLU A 112 28.11 -20.92 -19.05
N GLN A 113 28.61 -21.13 -17.85
CA GLN A 113 28.93 -20.05 -16.93
C GLN A 113 30.13 -19.25 -17.48
N MET A 114 29.94 -17.96 -17.75
CA MET A 114 30.97 -17.06 -18.27
C MET A 114 31.79 -16.37 -17.18
N GLY A 115 31.17 -16.09 -16.03
CA GLY A 115 31.77 -15.37 -14.92
C GLY A 115 31.73 -16.14 -13.61
N GLU A 116 32.05 -15.45 -12.51
CA GLU A 116 32.07 -16.04 -11.17
C GLU A 116 30.85 -15.64 -10.33
N HIS A 117 29.85 -14.95 -10.95
CA HIS A 117 28.71 -14.48 -10.18
C HIS A 117 27.79 -15.63 -9.75
N PRO A 118 27.38 -15.72 -8.49
CA PRO A 118 26.60 -16.84 -7.96
C PRO A 118 25.22 -17.00 -8.62
N GLU A 119 24.58 -15.89 -9.04
CA GLU A 119 23.30 -15.97 -9.73
C GLU A 119 23.43 -16.48 -11.17
N GLU A 120 24.56 -16.27 -11.83
CA GLU A 120 24.86 -16.90 -13.11
C GLU A 120 25.07 -18.41 -12.96
N ALA A 121 25.85 -18.83 -11.96
CA ALA A 121 26.00 -20.25 -11.66
C ALA A 121 24.65 -20.94 -11.37
N LYS A 122 23.74 -20.23 -10.69
CA LYS A 122 22.39 -20.67 -10.44
C LYS A 122 21.56 -20.74 -11.72
N LEU A 123 21.66 -19.73 -12.60
CA LEU A 123 21.00 -19.73 -13.91
C LEU A 123 21.38 -20.98 -14.69
N VAL A 124 22.67 -21.23 -14.86
CA VAL A 124 23.18 -22.37 -15.62
C VAL A 124 22.70 -23.69 -15.01
N LYS A 125 22.92 -23.89 -13.72
CA LYS A 125 22.63 -25.16 -13.05
C LYS A 125 21.15 -25.46 -12.92
N GLU A 126 20.32 -24.47 -12.63
CA GLU A 126 18.90 -24.70 -12.27
C GLU A 126 17.97 -24.57 -13.49
N TYR A 127 18.38 -23.83 -14.52
CA TYR A 127 17.53 -23.52 -15.67
C TYR A 127 18.13 -23.95 -17.02
N VAL A 128 19.39 -23.61 -17.30
CA VAL A 128 20.02 -23.93 -18.58
C VAL A 128 20.24 -25.41 -18.74
N GLU A 129 21.01 -26.05 -17.84
CA GLU A 129 21.29 -27.48 -17.91
C GLU A 129 20.04 -28.38 -17.99
N PRO A 130 18.98 -28.12 -17.18
CA PRO A 130 17.75 -28.89 -17.26
C PRO A 130 16.78 -28.41 -18.34
N GLY A 131 17.06 -27.34 -19.07
CA GLY A 131 16.19 -26.78 -20.12
C GLY A 131 14.84 -26.29 -19.57
N LYS A 132 14.85 -25.62 -18.42
CA LYS A 132 13.63 -25.15 -17.74
C LYS A 132 13.48 -23.63 -17.86
N GLU A 133 12.27 -23.18 -18.20
CA GLU A 133 11.93 -21.77 -18.15
C GLU A 133 12.04 -21.21 -16.73
N ILE A 134 12.53 -19.96 -16.62
CA ILE A 134 12.64 -19.25 -15.36
C ILE A 134 11.25 -18.78 -14.92
N PRO A 135 10.74 -19.19 -13.75
CA PRO A 135 9.39 -18.85 -13.30
C PRO A 135 9.30 -17.43 -12.73
N TRP A 136 9.57 -16.42 -13.56
CA TRP A 136 9.55 -15.02 -13.17
C TRP A 136 8.23 -14.59 -12.54
N LEU A 137 8.32 -13.77 -11.49
CA LEU A 137 7.18 -13.14 -10.85
C LEU A 137 6.92 -11.78 -11.51
N ILE A 138 5.87 -11.69 -12.30
CA ILE A 138 5.62 -10.56 -13.19
C ILE A 138 4.96 -9.39 -12.43
N TYR A 139 5.67 -8.29 -12.24
CA TYR A 139 5.19 -7.10 -11.55
C TYR A 139 4.03 -6.39 -12.26
N ALA A 140 4.17 -6.15 -13.54
CA ALA A 140 3.25 -5.34 -14.34
C ALA A 140 2.12 -6.16 -14.99
N ARG A 141 1.84 -7.36 -14.47
CA ARG A 141 0.78 -8.22 -15.00
C ARG A 141 -0.59 -7.62 -14.71
N GLN A 142 -1.25 -7.15 -15.74
CA GLN A 142 -2.60 -6.61 -15.65
C GLN A 142 -3.64 -7.71 -15.30
N PRO A 143 -4.77 -7.34 -14.66
CA PRO A 143 -5.88 -8.25 -14.45
C PRO A 143 -6.41 -8.84 -15.75
N GLN A 144 -6.98 -10.04 -15.71
CA GLN A 144 -7.50 -10.74 -16.90
C GLN A 144 -8.61 -9.96 -17.64
N CYS A 145 -9.32 -9.08 -16.95
CA CYS A 145 -10.37 -8.23 -17.53
C CYS A 145 -9.81 -6.99 -18.24
N VAL A 146 -8.49 -6.77 -18.22
CA VAL A 146 -7.85 -5.62 -18.84
C VAL A 146 -7.05 -6.09 -20.05
N PHE A 147 -7.40 -5.56 -21.21
CA PHE A 147 -6.60 -5.71 -22.41
C PHE A 147 -5.63 -4.55 -22.52
N PHE A 148 -4.35 -4.86 -22.50
CA PHE A 148 -3.27 -3.90 -22.70
C PHE A 148 -2.44 -4.32 -23.92
N SER A 149 -2.16 -3.36 -24.81
CA SER A 149 -1.34 -3.60 -26.01
C SER A 149 -0.08 -2.73 -25.99
N HIS A 150 1.08 -3.35 -25.82
CA HIS A 150 2.36 -2.66 -25.99
C HIS A 150 2.49 -2.04 -27.38
N ALA A 151 2.01 -2.72 -28.44
CA ALA A 151 2.08 -2.19 -29.80
C ALA A 151 1.32 -0.87 -29.94
N ALA A 152 0.15 -0.74 -29.33
CA ALA A 152 -0.62 0.50 -29.36
C ALA A 152 0.10 1.66 -28.65
N HIS A 153 0.81 1.39 -27.56
CA HIS A 153 1.48 2.41 -26.76
C HIS A 153 2.88 2.74 -27.31
N LEU A 154 3.67 1.76 -27.69
CA LEU A 154 5.05 1.95 -28.14
C LEU A 154 5.12 2.33 -29.62
N LYS A 155 4.42 1.58 -30.52
CA LYS A 155 4.50 1.83 -31.97
C LYS A 155 3.55 2.91 -32.45
N MET A 156 2.33 3.00 -31.91
CA MET A 156 1.35 3.98 -32.35
C MET A 156 1.37 5.24 -31.47
N GLY A 157 1.60 5.09 -30.18
CA GLY A 157 1.64 6.18 -29.22
C GLY A 157 3.03 6.78 -29.02
N GLU A 158 4.07 6.21 -29.66
CA GLU A 158 5.46 6.64 -29.58
C GLU A 158 5.94 6.90 -28.14
N MET A 159 5.58 5.99 -27.23
CA MET A 159 5.90 6.10 -25.81
C MET A 159 7.17 5.32 -25.48
N ASP A 160 8.00 5.90 -24.59
CA ASP A 160 9.17 5.22 -24.06
C ASP A 160 8.79 4.22 -22.97
N CYS A 161 9.56 3.12 -22.87
CA CYS A 161 9.40 2.07 -21.85
C CYS A 161 9.41 2.63 -20.43
N VAL A 162 10.31 3.58 -20.17
CA VAL A 162 10.50 4.23 -18.87
C VAL A 162 9.28 5.03 -18.38
N THR A 163 8.42 5.45 -19.30
CA THR A 163 7.18 6.17 -18.95
C THR A 163 6.28 5.34 -18.02
N CYS A 164 6.20 4.03 -18.25
CA CYS A 164 5.36 3.13 -17.49
C CYS A 164 6.16 2.22 -16.53
N HIS A 165 7.40 1.88 -16.87
CA HIS A 165 8.22 0.95 -16.09
C HIS A 165 9.28 1.63 -15.22
N GLY A 166 9.48 2.95 -15.38
CA GLY A 166 10.55 3.68 -14.70
C GLY A 166 11.96 3.29 -15.21
N PRO A 167 13.01 3.77 -14.56
CA PRO A 167 14.39 3.55 -14.99
C PRO A 167 14.90 2.16 -14.59
N ILE A 168 14.16 1.11 -14.98
CA ILE A 168 14.50 -0.28 -14.63
C ILE A 168 15.82 -0.73 -15.27
N GLY A 169 16.16 -0.20 -16.43
CA GLY A 169 17.43 -0.46 -17.11
C GLY A 169 18.68 -0.03 -16.33
N GLU A 170 18.52 0.84 -15.32
CA GLU A 170 19.61 1.30 -14.45
C GLU A 170 19.76 0.45 -13.18
N SER A 171 18.93 -0.59 -13.00
CA SER A 171 18.89 -1.38 -11.78
C SER A 171 19.94 -2.50 -11.79
N ASP A 172 20.72 -2.60 -10.73
CA ASP A 172 21.68 -3.68 -10.51
C ASP A 172 21.01 -4.97 -9.97
N HIS A 173 19.78 -4.87 -9.49
CA HIS A 173 19.01 -5.98 -8.91
C HIS A 173 17.55 -5.94 -9.34
N VAL A 174 16.93 -7.10 -9.54
CA VAL A 174 15.47 -7.15 -9.68
C VAL A 174 14.80 -6.94 -8.34
N ARG A 175 13.73 -6.14 -8.36
CA ARG A 175 12.93 -5.91 -7.15
C ARG A 175 12.29 -7.21 -6.67
N PRO A 176 12.25 -7.48 -5.35
CA PRO A 176 11.42 -8.54 -4.80
C PRO A 176 9.97 -8.35 -5.23
N TYR A 177 9.28 -9.42 -5.61
CA TYR A 177 7.88 -9.35 -6.00
C TYR A 177 7.00 -9.03 -4.80
N GLN A 178 6.44 -7.84 -4.78
CA GLN A 178 5.54 -7.39 -3.72
C GLN A 178 4.10 -7.42 -4.22
N TYR A 179 3.23 -8.12 -3.52
CA TYR A 179 1.81 -8.18 -3.85
C TYR A 179 0.94 -7.80 -2.66
N ASN A 180 -0.17 -7.17 -2.96
CA ASN A 180 -1.15 -6.80 -1.96
C ASN A 180 -1.89 -8.06 -1.47
N ARG A 181 -1.92 -8.28 -0.16
CA ARG A 181 -2.53 -9.46 0.47
C ARG A 181 -4.04 -9.56 0.25
N LEU A 182 -4.71 -8.43 0.07
CA LEU A 182 -6.15 -8.35 -0.14
C LEU A 182 -6.52 -8.50 -1.62
N THR A 183 -5.92 -7.66 -2.47
CA THR A 183 -6.25 -7.61 -3.90
C THR A 183 -5.50 -8.64 -4.74
N LYS A 184 -4.40 -9.17 -4.25
CA LYS A 184 -3.46 -10.07 -4.95
C LYS A 184 -2.71 -9.45 -6.11
N TYR A 185 -2.92 -8.17 -6.40
CA TYR A 185 -2.16 -7.46 -7.41
C TYR A 185 -0.78 -7.05 -6.90
N SER A 186 0.16 -6.93 -7.81
CA SER A 186 1.49 -6.44 -7.50
C SER A 186 1.46 -4.97 -7.07
N ARG A 187 2.55 -4.52 -6.49
CA ARG A 187 2.71 -3.13 -6.07
C ARG A 187 2.75 -2.16 -7.26
N ASP A 188 3.24 -2.58 -8.41
CA ASP A 188 3.22 -1.78 -9.64
C ASP A 188 1.79 -1.41 -10.05
N ILE A 189 0.84 -2.35 -9.88
CA ILE A 189 -0.56 -2.10 -10.21
C ILE A 189 -1.27 -1.31 -9.11
N TRP A 190 -1.03 -1.68 -7.84
CA TRP A 190 -1.81 -1.12 -6.72
C TRP A 190 -1.25 0.19 -6.17
N GLY A 191 0.08 0.39 -6.23
CA GLY A 191 0.77 1.55 -5.67
C GLY A 191 1.26 1.37 -4.23
N TRP A 192 2.03 2.34 -3.77
CA TRP A 192 2.80 2.29 -2.53
C TRP A 192 1.99 2.62 -1.29
N ASN A 193 0.90 3.33 -1.41
CA ASN A 193 0.12 3.81 -0.28
C ASN A 193 -1.38 3.80 -0.58
N ILE A 194 -2.19 3.79 0.50
CA ILE A 194 -3.65 3.74 0.45
C ILE A 194 -4.24 4.99 -0.21
N ALA A 195 -3.62 6.16 0.01
CA ALA A 195 -4.10 7.43 -0.51
C ALA A 195 -3.92 7.56 -2.04
N GLY A 196 -3.18 6.62 -2.64
CA GLY A 196 -2.95 6.63 -4.08
C GLY A 196 -2.05 7.77 -4.56
N TYR A 197 -1.28 8.38 -3.66
CA TYR A 197 -0.29 9.39 -4.06
C TYR A 197 0.82 8.75 -4.88
N LYS A 198 1.12 9.34 -6.04
CA LYS A 198 2.23 8.96 -6.92
C LYS A 198 3.13 10.17 -7.16
N LYS A 199 4.43 9.94 -7.29
CA LYS A 199 5.42 10.94 -7.69
C LYS A 199 5.72 10.85 -9.18
N HIS A 200 5.67 9.64 -9.70
CA HIS A 200 6.05 9.32 -11.07
C HIS A 200 4.93 8.55 -11.77
N THR A 201 4.92 8.54 -13.07
CA THR A 201 3.95 7.84 -13.91
C THR A 201 3.93 6.33 -13.66
N TRP A 202 5.06 5.77 -13.24
CA TRP A 202 5.24 4.33 -12.98
C TRP A 202 4.99 3.90 -11.53
N ASP A 203 4.59 4.80 -10.62
CA ASP A 203 4.37 4.44 -9.20
C ASP A 203 3.15 3.54 -8.99
N ARG A 204 2.22 3.51 -9.93
CA ARG A 204 1.07 2.62 -10.00
C ARG A 204 0.45 2.65 -11.40
N MET A 205 -0.36 1.63 -11.73
CA MET A 205 -1.05 1.50 -13.01
C MET A 205 -2.50 1.08 -12.83
N LYS A 206 -3.26 1.88 -12.09
CA LYS A 206 -4.71 1.72 -11.95
C LYS A 206 -5.45 2.31 -13.15
N MET A 207 -6.72 1.95 -13.27
CA MET A 207 -7.59 2.43 -14.34
C MET A 207 -7.64 3.98 -14.41
N ASP A 208 -7.70 4.64 -13.26
CA ASP A 208 -7.68 6.10 -13.18
C ASP A 208 -6.39 6.72 -13.72
N ASP A 209 -5.24 6.08 -13.51
CA ASP A 209 -3.94 6.53 -14.05
C ASP A 209 -3.90 6.40 -15.59
N CYS A 210 -4.47 5.32 -16.11
CA CYS A 210 -4.59 5.13 -17.56
C CYS A 210 -5.54 6.15 -18.18
N ALA A 211 -6.69 6.40 -17.55
CA ALA A 211 -7.67 7.37 -18.00
C ALA A 211 -7.09 8.80 -18.00
N GLU A 212 -6.39 9.20 -16.93
CA GLU A 212 -5.70 10.49 -16.84
C GLU A 212 -4.69 10.69 -17.98
N CYS A 213 -3.89 9.66 -18.27
CA CYS A 213 -2.91 9.71 -19.36
C CYS A 213 -3.60 9.79 -20.73
N HIS A 214 -4.66 9.01 -20.97
CA HIS A 214 -5.42 9.04 -22.21
C HIS A 214 -6.08 10.41 -22.44
N GLU A 215 -6.70 10.98 -21.41
CA GLU A 215 -7.28 12.32 -21.46
C GLU A 215 -6.23 13.38 -21.81
N ALA A 216 -5.07 13.35 -21.13
CA ALA A 216 -3.97 14.29 -21.38
C ALA A 216 -3.43 14.21 -22.81
N ARG A 217 -3.54 13.04 -23.45
CA ARG A 217 -3.10 12.80 -24.85
C ARG A 217 -4.23 12.93 -25.88
N GLY A 218 -5.41 13.33 -25.47
CA GLY A 218 -6.59 13.47 -26.34
C GLY A 218 -7.09 12.14 -26.90
N SER A 219 -6.76 11.03 -26.25
CA SER A 219 -7.25 9.69 -26.59
C SER A 219 -8.56 9.41 -25.88
N HIS A 220 -9.46 8.64 -26.52
CA HIS A 220 -10.72 8.25 -25.89
C HIS A 220 -10.52 7.04 -24.97
N ASP A 221 -11.06 7.14 -23.76
CA ASP A 221 -11.07 6.11 -22.73
C ASP A 221 -12.41 5.35 -22.67
N ALA A 222 -12.92 4.92 -23.81
CA ALA A 222 -14.13 4.09 -23.83
C ALA A 222 -13.89 2.77 -23.06
N CYS A 223 -14.80 2.43 -22.15
CA CYS A 223 -14.67 1.26 -21.26
C CYS A 223 -14.25 -0.02 -21.98
N PHE A 224 -14.85 -0.27 -23.16
CA PHE A 224 -14.61 -1.48 -23.96
C PHE A 224 -13.32 -1.49 -24.78
N VAL A 225 -12.52 -0.42 -24.75
CA VAL A 225 -11.18 -0.43 -25.35
C VAL A 225 -10.22 -1.26 -24.49
N CYS A 226 -10.35 -1.13 -23.18
CA CYS A 226 -9.51 -1.83 -22.22
C CYS A 226 -10.19 -3.04 -21.55
N HIS A 227 -11.53 -3.03 -21.44
CA HIS A 227 -12.28 -4.10 -20.78
C HIS A 227 -13.02 -4.95 -21.81
N LYS A 228 -12.75 -6.25 -21.81
CA LYS A 228 -13.40 -7.25 -22.66
C LYS A 228 -14.10 -8.32 -21.82
#